data_b011a1d63f03cf583dd689903be96374
#
_entry.id   b011a1d63f03cf583dd689903be96374
#
_cell.length_a   1.000
_cell.length_b   1.000
_cell.length_c   1.000
_cell.angle_alpha   90.00
_cell.angle_beta   90.00
_cell.angle_gamma   90.00
#
_symmetry.space_group_name_H-M   'P 1'
#
loop_
_entity.id
_entity.type
_entity.pdbx_description
1 polymer ?
#
loop_
_entity_poly.entity_id
_entity_poly.type
_entity_poly.pdbx_seq_one_letter_code
_entity_poly.pdbx_strand_id
1 'polypeptide(L)'
;MIHGMRTTIYPVGDLAKAKEWFTEVFRKAPYFDQPFYVGFEIGGFELGLVPDGQPGTQGCTVYWGVDDIEAEVARITGLGAKVHSDIQDVGESIRVAELLDPFGNVLGLIYNPHFDLKAVR
;
A
#
# COMPACT_ATOMS: atom_id res chain seq x y z
N MET A 1 22.07 12.79 -7.91
CA MET A 1 21.37 11.80 -8.76
C MET A 1 20.16 11.24 -8.03
N ILE A 2 19.05 11.07 -8.74
CA ILE A 2 17.85 10.46 -8.17
C ILE A 2 17.98 8.94 -8.30
N HIS A 3 17.79 8.22 -7.20
CA HIS A 3 17.96 6.76 -7.16
C HIS A 3 16.63 5.99 -7.29
N GLY A 4 15.50 6.67 -7.23
CA GLY A 4 14.20 6.06 -7.30
C GLY A 4 13.35 6.42 -6.08
N MET A 5 12.19 5.83 -6.01
CA MET A 5 11.26 6.08 -4.89
C MET A 5 11.82 5.53 -3.58
N ARG A 6 11.52 6.19 -2.49
CA ARG A 6 11.90 5.76 -1.14
C ARG A 6 10.70 5.60 -0.23
N THR A 7 9.79 6.57 -0.22
CA THR A 7 8.72 6.66 0.78
C THR A 7 7.42 7.07 0.11
N THR A 8 6.32 6.46 0.53
CA THR A 8 4.99 6.98 0.27
C THR A 8 4.31 7.27 1.61
N ILE A 9 3.55 8.37 1.69
CA ILE A 9 2.94 8.80 2.93
C ILE A 9 1.43 8.82 2.78
N TYR A 10 0.74 8.15 3.70
CA TYR A 10 -0.72 8.09 3.76
C TYR A 10 -1.20 8.88 4.97
N PRO A 11 -2.02 9.93 4.78
CA PRO A 11 -2.73 10.55 5.90
C PRO A 11 -3.87 9.62 6.33
N VAL A 12 -3.97 9.32 7.61
CA VAL A 12 -4.90 8.29 8.07
C VAL A 12 -5.87 8.75 9.16
N GLY A 13 -5.68 9.92 9.72
CA GLY A 13 -6.54 10.44 10.80
C GLY A 13 -6.27 9.79 12.15
N ASP A 14 -6.61 8.52 12.31
CA ASP A 14 -6.35 7.77 13.55
C ASP A 14 -5.11 6.92 13.38
N LEU A 15 -3.97 7.44 13.84
CA LEU A 15 -2.67 6.79 13.64
C LEU A 15 -2.56 5.45 14.35
N ALA A 16 -3.13 5.33 15.55
CA ALA A 16 -3.06 4.09 16.32
C ALA A 16 -3.80 2.95 15.62
N LYS A 17 -5.02 3.23 15.14
CA LYS A 17 -5.79 2.23 14.40
C LYS A 17 -5.14 1.88 13.07
N ALA A 18 -4.60 2.87 12.37
CA ALA A 18 -3.93 2.64 11.10
C ALA A 18 -2.68 1.79 11.28
N LYS A 19 -1.91 2.02 12.33
CA LYS A 19 -0.74 1.19 12.65
C LYS A 19 -1.14 -0.27 12.81
N GLU A 20 -2.18 -0.56 13.56
CA GLU A 20 -2.64 -1.93 13.76
C GLU A 20 -3.09 -2.56 12.44
N TRP A 21 -3.86 -1.82 11.66
CA TRP A 21 -4.40 -2.34 10.40
C TRP A 21 -3.30 -2.65 9.39
N PHE A 22 -2.38 -1.71 9.19
CA PHE A 22 -1.29 -1.91 8.24
C PHE A 22 -0.28 -2.96 8.70
N THR A 23 -0.13 -3.15 10.02
CA THR A 23 0.66 -4.26 10.55
C THR A 23 0.10 -5.60 10.09
N GLU A 24 -1.22 -5.75 10.08
CA GLU A 24 -1.86 -6.97 9.57
C GLU A 24 -1.78 -7.09 8.06
N VAL A 25 -1.96 -5.99 7.33
CA VAL A 25 -1.87 -6.00 5.87
C VAL A 25 -0.49 -6.45 5.41
N PHE A 26 0.56 -5.85 5.95
CA PHE A 26 1.92 -6.14 5.53
C PHE A 26 2.58 -7.26 6.31
N ARG A 27 1.92 -7.74 7.36
CA ARG A 27 2.43 -8.82 8.23
C ARG A 27 3.82 -8.50 8.79
N LYS A 28 4.00 -7.24 9.17
CA LYS A 28 5.28 -6.73 9.62
C LYS A 28 5.03 -5.56 10.56
N ALA A 29 5.75 -5.52 11.68
CA ALA A 29 5.66 -4.40 12.60
C ALA A 29 6.37 -3.18 12.02
N PRO A 30 5.95 -1.95 12.38
CA PRO A 30 6.67 -0.77 11.95
C PRO A 30 8.08 -0.73 12.55
N TYR A 31 9.03 -0.19 11.79
CA TYR A 31 10.39 0.00 12.29
C TYR A 31 10.56 1.36 12.98
N PHE A 32 9.63 2.29 12.74
CA PHE A 32 9.59 3.60 13.37
C PHE A 32 8.17 3.82 13.87
N ASP A 33 8.01 4.14 15.15
CA ASP A 33 6.68 4.21 15.78
C ASP A 33 6.66 5.35 16.79
N GLN A 34 6.16 6.50 16.36
CA GLN A 34 6.04 7.70 17.17
C GLN A 34 4.64 8.28 17.03
N PRO A 35 4.18 9.12 17.97
CA PRO A 35 2.83 9.69 17.88
C PRO A 35 2.57 10.56 16.66
N PHE A 36 3.62 11.02 15.98
CA PHE A 36 3.51 11.89 14.81
C PHE A 36 3.81 11.19 13.50
N TYR A 37 4.33 9.95 13.52
CA TYR A 37 4.72 9.23 12.31
C TYR A 37 4.95 7.75 12.60
N VAL A 38 4.35 6.90 11.80
CA VAL A 38 4.61 5.45 11.84
C VAL A 38 5.17 5.04 10.49
N GLY A 39 6.35 4.40 10.50
CA GLY A 39 7.02 3.97 9.28
C GLY A 39 7.19 2.46 9.22
N PHE A 40 6.82 1.88 8.07
CA PHE A 40 7.01 0.45 7.77
C PHE A 40 8.06 0.32 6.68
N GLU A 41 8.91 -0.68 6.80
CA GLU A 41 9.81 -1.05 5.71
C GLU A 41 9.21 -2.24 4.98
N ILE A 42 8.87 -2.07 3.70
CA ILE A 42 8.21 -3.09 2.88
C ILE A 42 9.03 -3.29 1.62
N GLY A 43 9.78 -4.38 1.58
CA GLY A 43 10.59 -4.71 0.40
C GLY A 43 11.64 -3.68 0.07
N GLY A 44 12.15 -2.96 1.08
CA GLY A 44 13.14 -1.91 0.89
C GLY A 44 12.55 -0.52 0.68
N PHE A 45 11.23 -0.41 0.58
CA PHE A 45 10.53 0.88 0.46
C PHE A 45 9.85 1.23 1.77
N GLU A 46 9.59 2.50 1.99
CA GLU A 46 8.93 2.92 3.21
C GLU A 46 7.47 3.30 2.96
N LEU A 47 6.57 2.76 3.78
CA LEU A 47 5.23 3.29 3.95
C LEU A 47 5.22 4.13 5.21
N GLY A 48 4.90 5.42 5.08
CA GLY A 48 4.72 6.31 6.22
C GLY A 48 3.25 6.58 6.47
N LEU A 49 2.85 6.60 7.72
CA LEU A 49 1.51 6.97 8.14
C LEU A 49 1.60 8.24 8.98
N VAL A 50 0.73 9.20 8.70
CA VAL A 50 0.67 10.47 9.45
C VAL A 50 -0.75 10.75 9.90
N PRO A 51 -0.93 11.35 11.10
CA PRO A 51 -2.28 11.72 11.57
C PRO A 51 -2.81 12.99 10.92
N ASP A 52 -1.95 13.80 10.32
CA ASP A 52 -2.32 15.07 9.70
C ASP A 52 -2.63 14.88 8.22
N GLY A 53 -3.36 15.82 7.65
CA GLY A 53 -3.72 15.81 6.24
C GLY A 53 -5.05 15.14 5.99
N GLN A 54 -5.46 15.12 4.74
CA GLN A 54 -6.77 14.60 4.33
C GLN A 54 -6.59 13.28 3.58
N PRO A 55 -7.12 12.18 4.09
CA PRO A 55 -7.22 10.95 3.29
C PRO A 55 -8.10 11.19 2.07
N GLY A 56 -7.84 10.46 1.00
CA GLY A 56 -8.65 10.62 -0.20
C GLY A 56 -8.26 9.67 -1.33
N THR A 57 -9.08 9.71 -2.38
CA THR A 57 -8.92 8.86 -3.55
C THR A 57 -8.36 9.62 -4.75
N GLN A 58 -8.09 10.90 -4.59
CA GLN A 58 -7.54 11.76 -5.65
C GLN A 58 -6.02 11.86 -5.50
N GLY A 59 -5.34 12.15 -6.58
CA GLY A 59 -3.90 12.28 -6.60
C GLY A 59 -3.22 11.04 -7.14
N CYS A 60 -1.99 10.80 -6.70
CA CYS A 60 -1.22 9.65 -7.17
C CYS A 60 -1.75 8.35 -6.59
N THR A 61 -1.73 7.31 -7.40
CA THR A 61 -2.06 5.96 -6.92
C THR A 61 -0.78 5.19 -6.68
N VAL A 62 -0.70 4.55 -5.53
CA VAL A 62 0.43 3.70 -5.16
C VAL A 62 0.02 2.24 -5.33
N TYR A 63 0.83 1.48 -6.05
CA TYR A 63 0.60 0.05 -6.25
C TYR A 63 1.67 -0.74 -5.54
N TRP A 64 1.23 -1.72 -4.74
CA TRP A 64 2.10 -2.64 -4.03
C TRP A 64 2.19 -3.95 -4.81
N GLY A 65 3.39 -4.45 -5.01
CA GLY A 65 3.62 -5.67 -5.76
C GLY A 65 3.16 -6.90 -4.99
N VAL A 66 2.42 -7.78 -5.67
CA VAL A 66 1.92 -9.03 -5.10
C VAL A 66 2.16 -10.17 -6.10
N ASP A 67 2.24 -11.40 -5.58
CA ASP A 67 2.40 -12.58 -6.42
C ASP A 67 1.06 -13.16 -6.87
N ASP A 68 0.05 -13.10 -6.01
CA ASP A 68 -1.30 -13.62 -6.28
C ASP A 68 -2.31 -12.52 -5.93
N ILE A 69 -2.70 -11.76 -6.96
CA ILE A 69 -3.55 -10.58 -6.74
C ILE A 69 -4.95 -10.98 -6.27
N GLU A 70 -5.48 -12.09 -6.74
CA GLU A 70 -6.81 -12.55 -6.32
C GLU A 70 -6.82 -12.91 -4.85
N ALA A 71 -5.82 -13.66 -4.40
CA ALA A 71 -5.69 -14.02 -2.99
C ALA A 71 -5.47 -12.81 -2.10
N GLU A 72 -4.67 -11.84 -2.53
CA GLU A 72 -4.41 -10.64 -1.73
C GLU A 72 -5.61 -9.72 -1.67
N VAL A 73 -6.36 -9.56 -2.75
CA VAL A 73 -7.63 -8.80 -2.71
C VAL A 73 -8.59 -9.43 -1.71
N ALA A 74 -8.74 -10.75 -1.76
CA ALA A 74 -9.64 -11.44 -0.83
C ALA A 74 -9.18 -11.29 0.62
N ARG A 75 -7.86 -11.43 0.87
CA ARG A 75 -7.32 -11.32 2.22
C ARG A 75 -7.51 -9.91 2.79
N ILE A 76 -7.18 -8.89 2.01
CA ILE A 76 -7.21 -7.50 2.50
C ILE A 76 -8.65 -7.00 2.63
N THR A 77 -9.55 -7.40 1.74
CA THR A 77 -10.99 -7.08 1.93
C THR A 77 -11.54 -7.76 3.17
N GLY A 78 -11.06 -8.95 3.50
CA GLY A 78 -11.40 -9.63 4.76
C GLY A 78 -10.90 -8.87 5.99
N LEU A 79 -9.90 -8.02 5.85
CA LEU A 79 -9.39 -7.16 6.93
C LEU A 79 -10.15 -5.82 7.02
N GLY A 80 -11.13 -5.59 6.16
CA GLY A 80 -11.97 -4.40 6.23
C GLY A 80 -11.83 -3.41 5.08
N ALA A 81 -10.95 -3.66 4.11
CA ALA A 81 -10.87 -2.85 2.91
C ALA A 81 -12.05 -3.14 1.99
N LYS A 82 -12.37 -2.19 1.12
CA LYS A 82 -13.43 -2.34 0.12
C LYS A 82 -12.82 -2.25 -1.27
N VAL A 83 -13.42 -2.95 -2.24
CA VAL A 83 -12.98 -2.84 -3.63
C VAL A 83 -13.33 -1.46 -4.16
N HIS A 84 -12.33 -0.73 -4.65
CA HIS A 84 -12.49 0.55 -5.33
C HIS A 84 -12.48 0.37 -6.84
N SER A 85 -11.55 -0.41 -7.34
CA SER A 85 -11.50 -0.82 -8.74
C SER A 85 -11.13 -2.29 -8.77
N ASP A 86 -11.97 -3.10 -9.40
CA ASP A 86 -11.79 -4.55 -9.44
C ASP A 86 -10.56 -4.94 -10.24
N ILE A 87 -10.13 -6.19 -10.09
CA ILE A 87 -8.95 -6.69 -10.79
C ILE A 87 -9.14 -6.53 -12.30
N GLN A 88 -8.17 -5.90 -12.94
CA GLN A 88 -8.17 -5.67 -14.38
C GLN A 88 -6.86 -6.13 -14.99
N ASP A 89 -6.95 -6.78 -16.16
CA ASP A 89 -5.79 -7.06 -16.99
C ASP A 89 -5.52 -5.83 -17.84
N VAL A 90 -4.35 -5.22 -17.66
CA VAL A 90 -3.99 -3.99 -18.36
C VAL A 90 -3.02 -4.26 -19.52
N GLY A 91 -2.87 -5.51 -19.90
CA GLY A 91 -1.98 -5.94 -20.97
C GLY A 91 -0.66 -6.52 -20.44
N GLU A 92 0.02 -7.27 -21.29
CA GLU A 92 1.34 -7.86 -20.97
C GLU A 92 1.30 -8.75 -19.72
N SER A 93 0.16 -9.37 -19.42
CA SER A 93 -0.09 -10.17 -18.22
C SER A 93 0.00 -9.38 -16.92
N ILE A 94 0.00 -8.05 -16.99
CA ILE A 94 -0.01 -7.19 -15.81
C ILE A 94 -1.45 -7.03 -15.33
N ARG A 95 -1.69 -7.22 -14.04
CA ARG A 95 -3.01 -7.11 -13.42
C ARG A 95 -2.95 -6.14 -12.25
N VAL A 96 -3.96 -5.30 -12.16
CA VAL A 96 -4.03 -4.28 -11.10
C VAL A 96 -5.39 -4.31 -10.44
N ALA A 97 -5.43 -3.87 -9.19
CA ALA A 97 -6.67 -3.65 -8.45
C ALA A 97 -6.46 -2.47 -7.51
N GLU A 98 -7.55 -1.80 -7.14
CA GLU A 98 -7.51 -0.74 -6.16
C GLU A 98 -8.51 -1.03 -5.06
N LEU A 99 -8.06 -0.96 -3.83
CA LEU A 99 -8.90 -1.13 -2.65
C LEU A 99 -8.98 0.20 -1.92
N LEU A 100 -10.08 0.41 -1.21
CA LEU A 100 -10.18 1.51 -0.25
C LEU A 100 -9.82 0.96 1.12
N ASP A 101 -8.81 1.54 1.74
CA ASP A 101 -8.48 1.18 3.10
C ASP A 101 -9.54 1.75 4.06
N PRO A 102 -9.59 1.32 5.33
CA PRO A 102 -10.59 1.83 6.27
C PRO A 102 -10.43 3.32 6.63
N PHE A 103 -9.38 3.96 6.16
CA PHE A 103 -9.03 5.35 6.51
C PHE A 103 -9.32 6.33 5.37
N GLY A 104 -9.79 5.84 4.22
CA GLY A 104 -10.21 6.67 3.08
C GLY A 104 -9.17 6.84 1.99
N ASN A 105 -8.10 6.06 2.01
CA ASN A 105 -7.06 6.10 0.98
C ASN A 105 -7.16 4.91 0.03
N VAL A 106 -6.58 5.05 -1.15
CA VAL A 106 -6.47 3.96 -2.11
C VAL A 106 -5.24 3.11 -1.79
N LEU A 107 -5.45 1.80 -1.69
CA LEU A 107 -4.39 0.81 -1.59
C LEU A 107 -4.40 0.03 -2.91
N GLY A 108 -3.45 0.34 -3.77
CA GLY A 108 -3.31 -0.34 -5.06
C GLY A 108 -2.50 -1.61 -4.95
N LEU A 109 -2.88 -2.62 -5.71
CA LEU A 109 -2.15 -3.88 -5.81
C LEU A 109 -1.80 -4.13 -7.27
N ILE A 110 -0.62 -4.66 -7.52
CA ILE A 110 -0.16 -4.95 -8.88
C ILE A 110 0.57 -6.30 -8.92
N TYR A 111 0.14 -7.13 -9.85
CA TYR A 111 0.92 -8.28 -10.29
C TYR A 111 1.59 -7.91 -11.61
N ASN A 112 2.92 -7.86 -11.62
CA ASN A 112 3.70 -7.52 -12.81
C ASN A 112 4.84 -8.52 -12.97
N PRO A 113 4.71 -9.51 -13.88
CA PRO A 113 5.75 -10.53 -14.08
C PRO A 113 7.02 -9.95 -14.70
N HIS A 114 6.99 -8.73 -15.21
CA HIS A 114 8.14 -8.11 -15.86
C HIS A 114 8.96 -7.21 -14.92
N PHE A 115 8.51 -7.07 -13.66
CA PHE A 115 9.22 -6.20 -12.72
C PHE A 115 10.59 -6.78 -12.39
N ASP A 116 11.64 -5.98 -12.59
CA ASP A 116 13.02 -6.40 -12.36
C ASP A 116 13.48 -5.94 -10.97
N LEU A 117 13.49 -6.87 -10.02
CA LEU A 117 13.93 -6.59 -8.66
C LEU A 117 15.41 -6.18 -8.60
N LYS A 118 16.21 -6.60 -9.57
CA LYS A 118 17.63 -6.24 -9.61
C LYS A 118 17.85 -4.77 -9.94
N ALA A 119 16.86 -4.10 -10.53
CA ALA A 119 16.94 -2.68 -10.83
C ALA A 119 16.67 -1.80 -9.60
N VAL A 120 16.14 -2.36 -8.53
CA VAL A 120 15.84 -1.60 -7.30
C VAL A 120 17.13 -1.30 -6.56
N ARG A 121 17.29 -0.05 -6.15
CA ARG A 121 18.51 0.42 -5.47
C ARG A 121 18.23 0.91 -4.06
#